data_6d9af497cd6fb8fcb76396903dae3b56
#
_entry.id   6d9af497cd6fb8fcb76396903dae3b56
#
_cell.length_a   1.000
_cell.length_b   1.000
_cell.length_c   1.000
_cell.angle_alpha   90.00
_cell.angle_beta   90.00
_cell.angle_gamma   90.00
#
_symmetry.space_group_name_H-M   'P 1'
#
loop_
_entity.id
_entity.type
_entity.pdbx_description
1 polymer ?
#
loop_
_entity_poly.entity_id
_entity_poly.type
_entity_poly.pdbx_seq_one_letter_code
_entity_poly.pdbx_strand_id
1 'polypeptide(L)' 'MIHVLILEDEEPAAKRLRKLLTETTEEVEVLAVLDSISAAKEWLATNKH' A
#
# COMPACT_ATOMS: atom_id res chain seq x y z
N MET A 1 -6.41 -14.09 -0.35
CA MET A 1 -5.47 -13.07 0.12
C MET A 1 -6.01 -11.67 -0.13
N ILE A 2 -5.84 -10.78 0.80
CA ILE A 2 -6.30 -9.40 0.69
C ILE A 2 -5.16 -8.55 0.13
N HIS A 3 -5.43 -7.87 -0.97
CA HIS A 3 -4.47 -6.97 -1.58
C HIS A 3 -4.70 -5.55 -1.08
N VAL A 4 -3.63 -4.90 -0.63
CA VAL A 4 -3.71 -3.58 0.00
C VAL A 4 -2.79 -2.60 -0.72
N LEU A 5 -3.32 -1.40 -0.95
CA LEU A 5 -2.53 -0.26 -1.37
C LEU A 5 -2.41 0.69 -0.18
N ILE A 6 -1.20 1.14 0.09
CA ILE A 6 -0.98 2.13 1.13
C ILE A 6 -0.75 3.48 0.48
N LEU A 7 -1.52 4.47 0.91
CA LEU A 7 -1.36 5.84 0.46
C LEU A 7 -0.96 6.69 1.67
N GLU A 8 0.30 7.07 1.72
CA GLU A 8 0.84 7.84 2.83
C GLU A 8 2.00 8.70 2.35
N ASP A 9 1.95 9.99 2.66
CA ASP A 9 2.96 10.94 2.22
C ASP A 9 4.18 11.02 3.13
N GLU A 10 4.13 10.38 4.30
CA GLU A 10 5.25 10.33 5.21
C GLU A 10 5.87 8.93 5.23
N GLU A 11 7.12 8.84 4.79
CA GLU A 11 7.80 7.55 4.69
C GLU A 11 7.84 6.74 5.99
N PRO A 12 8.18 7.34 7.15
CA PRO A 12 8.19 6.55 8.39
C PRO A 12 6.82 5.99 8.74
N ALA A 13 5.75 6.74 8.49
CA ALA A 13 4.39 6.27 8.75
C ALA A 13 4.01 5.14 7.80
N ALA A 14 4.39 5.25 6.52
CA ALA A 14 4.13 4.22 5.54
C ALA A 14 4.81 2.91 5.90
N LYS A 15 6.07 2.98 6.31
CA LYS A 15 6.83 1.80 6.72
C LYS A 15 6.21 1.12 7.94
N ARG A 16 5.76 1.93 8.90
CA ARG A 16 5.14 1.40 10.11
C ARG A 16 3.81 0.72 9.79
N LEU A 17 3.01 1.33 8.95
CA LEU A 17 1.73 0.77 8.55
C LEU A 17 1.92 -0.55 7.80
N ARG A 18 2.86 -0.59 6.87
CA ARG A 18 3.18 -1.80 6.13
C ARG A 18 3.60 -2.92 7.07
N LYS A 19 4.47 -2.60 8.01
CA LYS A 19 4.94 -3.56 9.00
C LYS A 19 3.80 -4.11 9.84
N LEU A 20 2.92 -3.22 10.33
CA LEU A 20 1.77 -3.65 11.13
C LEU A 20 0.86 -4.59 10.35
N LEU A 21 0.59 -4.27 9.09
CA LEU A 21 -0.28 -5.10 8.27
C LEU A 21 0.33 -6.49 8.04
N THR A 22 1.62 -6.54 7.72
CA THR A 22 2.27 -7.81 7.43
C THR A 22 2.51 -8.66 8.68
N GLU A 23 2.62 -8.03 9.85
CA GLU A 23 2.78 -8.77 11.12
C GLU A 23 1.45 -9.21 11.71
N THR A 24 0.36 -8.51 11.39
CA THR A 24 -0.95 -8.81 11.96
C THR A 24 -1.61 -10.02 11.31
N THR A 25 -1.41 -10.20 10.01
CA THR A 25 -2.01 -11.33 9.30
C THR A 25 -1.19 -11.70 8.07
N GLU A 26 -1.16 -13.00 7.77
CA GLU A 26 -0.51 -13.51 6.58
C GLU A 26 -1.41 -13.43 5.35
N GLU A 27 -2.66 -13.03 5.54
CA GLU A 27 -3.62 -12.94 4.45
C GLU A 27 -3.58 -11.62 3.69
N VAL A 28 -2.72 -10.70 4.14
CA VAL A 28 -2.58 -9.38 3.52
C VAL A 28 -1.31 -9.31 2.69
N GLU A 29 -1.45 -8.83 1.46
CA GLU A 29 -0.31 -8.52 0.61
C GLU A 29 -0.34 -7.06 0.26
N VAL A 30 0.74 -6.33 0.60
CA VAL A 30 0.89 -4.93 0.26
C VAL A 30 1.45 -4.84 -1.16
N LEU A 31 0.63 -4.39 -2.09
CA LEU A 31 1.02 -4.31 -3.50
C LEU A 31 1.90 -3.11 -3.80
N ALA A 32 1.64 -2.00 -3.16
CA ALA A 32 2.42 -0.78 -3.36
C ALA A 32 2.22 0.18 -2.21
N VAL A 33 3.23 1.02 -2.00
CA VAL A 33 3.16 2.13 -1.06
C VAL A 33 3.35 3.40 -1.88
N LEU A 34 2.34 4.26 -1.87
CA LEU A 34 2.29 5.43 -2.73
C LEU A 34 2.22 6.70 -1.89
N ASP A 35 2.84 7.76 -2.38
CA ASP A 35 2.98 8.99 -1.62
C ASP A 35 1.96 10.08 -1.97
N SER A 36 1.15 9.86 -3.00
CA SER A 36 0.18 10.86 -3.43
C SER A 36 -1.02 10.23 -4.11
N ILE A 37 -2.10 11.01 -4.18
CA ILE A 37 -3.31 10.60 -4.89
C ILE A 37 -3.02 10.43 -6.39
N SER A 38 -2.18 11.29 -6.96
CA SER A 38 -1.78 11.17 -8.37
C SER A 38 -1.07 9.85 -8.64
N ALA A 39 -0.14 9.48 -7.76
CA ALA A 39 0.57 8.21 -7.90
C ALA A 39 -0.37 7.03 -7.77
N ALA A 40 -1.35 7.12 -6.87
CA ALA A 40 -2.33 6.06 -6.68
C ALA A 40 -3.21 5.88 -7.93
N LYS A 41 -3.63 6.99 -8.53
CA LYS A 41 -4.42 6.96 -9.76
C LYS A 41 -3.65 6.34 -10.92
N GLU A 42 -2.38 6.70 -11.05
CA GLU A 42 -1.51 6.12 -12.08
C GLU A 42 -1.33 4.63 -11.87
N TRP A 43 -1.08 4.24 -10.64
CA TRP A 43 -0.88 2.83 -10.32
C TRP A 43 -2.12 2.01 -10.66
N LEU A 44 -3.30 2.50 -10.28
CA LEU A 44 -4.56 1.82 -10.56
C LEU A 44 -4.87 1.76 -12.06
N ALA A 45 -4.46 2.77 -12.80
CA ALA A 45 -4.67 2.79 -14.26
C ALA A 45 -3.80 1.76 -14.98
N THR A 46 -2.57 1.53 -14.49
CA THR A 46 -1.64 0.59 -15.11
C THR A 46 -1.73 -0.82 -14.54
N ASN A 47 -2.26 -0.97 -13.33
CA ASN A 47 -2.38 -2.28 -12.66
C ASN A 47 -3.86 -2.57 -12.43
N LYS A 48 -4.50 -3.20 -13.38
CA LYS A 48 -5.91 -3.54 -13.27
C LYS A 48 -6.10 -4.83 -12.49
N HIS A 49 -6.95 -4.74 -11.49
CA HIS A 49 -7.24 -5.88 -10.63
C HIS A 49 -8.72 -6.22 -10.61
#